data_5c248eb3acd808bd89ac3faab2acc0a0
#
_entry.id   5c248eb3acd808bd89ac3faab2acc0a0
#
_cell.length_a   1.000
_cell.length_b   1.000
_cell.length_c   1.000
_cell.angle_alpha   90.00
_cell.angle_beta   90.00
_cell.angle_gamma   90.00
#
_symmetry.space_group_name_H-M   'P 1'
#
loop_
_entity.id
_entity.type
_entity.pdbx_description
1 polymer ?
#
loop_
_entity_poly.entity_id
_entity_poly.type
_entity_poly.pdbx_seq_one_letter_code
_entity_poly.pdbx_strand_id
1 'polypeptide(L)'
;MENTNEMTLIFDSRPVNEGLARVAAASFLTQLNPTLEEVADVKTAVSEAVTNCIIHGYEGEVHKIQMDLRLRDNDLFVDISDHGIGIEDVEKAMEPLFTSKPDKE
;
A
#
# COMPACT_ATOMS: atom_id res chain seq x y z
N MET A 1 -12.70 3.17 -22.47
CA MET A 1 -12.72 3.91 -21.22
C MET A 1 -11.70 3.32 -20.28
N GLU A 2 -10.94 4.17 -19.64
CA GLU A 2 -9.92 3.67 -18.76
C GLU A 2 -10.51 3.21 -17.46
N ASN A 3 -9.93 2.19 -16.91
CA ASN A 3 -10.33 1.69 -15.62
C ASN A 3 -9.36 2.25 -14.59
N THR A 4 -9.77 3.31 -13.91
CA THR A 4 -8.92 3.95 -12.91
C THR A 4 -9.70 4.12 -11.62
N ASN A 5 -8.98 4.07 -10.52
CA ASN A 5 -9.56 4.26 -9.21
C ASN A 5 -8.44 4.63 -8.24
N GLU A 6 -8.74 5.43 -7.25
CA GLU A 6 -7.74 5.83 -6.28
C GLU A 6 -8.34 5.89 -4.91
N MET A 7 -7.51 5.63 -3.93
CA MET A 7 -7.92 5.73 -2.54
C MET A 7 -6.70 6.07 -1.71
N THR A 8 -6.89 6.89 -0.70
CA THR A 8 -5.83 7.24 0.23
C THR A 8 -6.29 6.93 1.64
N LEU A 9 -5.43 6.26 2.40
CA LEU A 9 -5.66 6.04 3.81
C LEU A 9 -4.57 6.75 4.59
N ILE A 10 -4.96 7.43 5.64
CA ILE A 10 -4.01 8.04 6.56
C ILE A 10 -4.32 7.49 7.93
N PHE A 11 -3.32 6.94 8.60
CA PHE A 11 -3.57 6.28 9.88
C PHE A 11 -2.35 6.43 10.79
N ASP A 12 -2.60 6.23 12.08
CA ASP A 12 -1.53 6.32 13.05
C ASP A 12 -0.63 5.09 12.97
N SER A 13 0.63 5.28 13.30
CA SER A 13 1.63 4.22 13.19
C SER A 13 1.53 3.25 14.35
N ARG A 14 0.35 2.70 14.56
CA ARG A 14 0.13 1.73 15.61
C ARG A 14 0.08 0.33 15.01
N PRO A 15 0.63 -0.64 15.70
CA PRO A 15 0.69 -2.00 15.13
C PRO A 15 -0.65 -2.55 14.69
N VAL A 16 -1.73 -2.17 15.39
CA VAL A 16 -3.05 -2.68 15.02
C VAL A 16 -3.45 -2.21 13.62
N ASN A 17 -2.91 -1.08 13.18
CA ASN A 17 -3.29 -0.54 11.88
C ASN A 17 -2.59 -1.20 10.70
N GLU A 18 -1.56 -2.00 11.00
CA GLU A 18 -0.91 -2.75 9.93
C GLU A 18 -1.91 -3.73 9.29
N GLY A 19 -2.69 -4.40 10.13
CA GLY A 19 -3.69 -5.34 9.62
C GLY A 19 -4.76 -4.63 8.81
N LEU A 20 -5.18 -3.46 9.26
CA LEU A 20 -6.18 -2.70 8.53
C LEU A 20 -5.66 -2.29 7.16
N ALA A 21 -4.42 -1.80 7.10
CA ALA A 21 -3.85 -1.37 5.82
C ALA A 21 -3.74 -2.55 4.86
N ARG A 22 -3.33 -3.70 5.37
CA ARG A 22 -3.17 -4.90 4.56
C ARG A 22 -4.51 -5.34 3.98
N VAL A 23 -5.56 -5.32 4.80
CA VAL A 23 -6.88 -5.73 4.33
C VAL A 23 -7.43 -4.71 3.34
N ALA A 24 -7.19 -3.42 3.60
CA ALA A 24 -7.68 -2.39 2.67
C ALA A 24 -7.04 -2.55 1.30
N ALA A 25 -5.74 -2.82 1.26
CA ALA A 25 -5.06 -3.01 -0.03
C ALA A 25 -5.59 -4.25 -0.74
N ALA A 26 -5.80 -5.33 0.00
CA ALA A 26 -6.32 -6.55 -0.61
C ALA A 26 -7.73 -6.32 -1.16
N SER A 27 -8.54 -5.58 -0.42
CA SER A 27 -9.90 -5.29 -0.85
C SER A 27 -9.89 -4.44 -2.13
N PHE A 28 -9.01 -3.46 -2.17
CA PHE A 28 -8.89 -2.59 -3.34
C PHE A 28 -8.47 -3.41 -4.57
N LEU A 29 -7.60 -4.37 -4.36
CA LEU A 29 -7.09 -5.20 -5.46
C LEU A 29 -8.18 -6.09 -6.06
N THR A 30 -9.24 -6.38 -5.31
CA THR A 30 -10.27 -7.29 -5.83
C THR A 30 -10.90 -6.79 -7.12
N GLN A 31 -10.79 -5.49 -7.40
CA GLN A 31 -11.32 -4.95 -8.64
C GLN A 31 -10.68 -5.57 -9.87
N LEU A 32 -9.50 -6.19 -9.71
CA LEU A 32 -8.77 -6.78 -10.83
C LEU A 32 -8.91 -8.29 -10.92
N ASN A 33 -9.80 -8.88 -10.12
CA ASN A 33 -10.01 -10.34 -10.12
C ASN A 33 -8.72 -11.10 -9.91
N PRO A 34 -8.01 -10.84 -8.82
CA PRO A 34 -6.71 -11.47 -8.59
C PRO A 34 -6.87 -12.92 -8.17
N THR A 35 -5.80 -13.69 -8.33
CA THR A 35 -5.74 -15.02 -7.75
C THR A 35 -5.47 -14.90 -6.26
N LEU A 36 -5.66 -15.98 -5.54
CA LEU A 36 -5.37 -15.98 -4.10
C LEU A 36 -3.90 -15.71 -3.85
N GLU A 37 -3.03 -16.22 -4.70
CA GLU A 37 -1.62 -15.98 -4.55
C GLU A 37 -1.28 -14.51 -4.75
N GLU A 38 -1.91 -13.88 -5.71
CA GLU A 38 -1.68 -12.47 -5.96
C GLU A 38 -2.15 -11.62 -4.79
N VAL A 39 -3.28 -11.98 -4.21
CA VAL A 39 -3.76 -11.27 -3.03
C VAL A 39 -2.78 -11.42 -1.88
N ALA A 40 -2.25 -12.63 -1.68
CA ALA A 40 -1.30 -12.87 -0.60
C ALA A 40 -0.02 -12.06 -0.80
N ASP A 41 0.44 -11.95 -2.05
CA ASP A 41 1.65 -11.21 -2.33
C ASP A 41 1.48 -9.73 -2.02
N VAL A 42 0.35 -9.15 -2.40
CA VAL A 42 0.10 -7.74 -2.11
C VAL A 42 -0.01 -7.52 -0.61
N LYS A 43 -0.71 -8.42 0.09
CA LYS A 43 -0.84 -8.29 1.53
C LYS A 43 0.53 -8.33 2.21
N THR A 44 1.40 -9.20 1.75
CA THR A 44 2.74 -9.32 2.33
C THR A 44 3.54 -8.04 2.08
N ALA A 45 3.50 -7.53 0.87
CA ALA A 45 4.25 -6.33 0.53
C ALA A 45 3.79 -5.13 1.34
N VAL A 46 2.48 -4.95 1.47
CA VAL A 46 1.94 -3.84 2.23
C VAL A 46 2.28 -4.00 3.70
N SER A 47 2.15 -5.21 4.21
CA SER A 47 2.44 -5.48 5.61
C SER A 47 3.89 -5.14 5.95
N GLU A 48 4.81 -5.53 5.07
CA GLU A 48 6.21 -5.24 5.31
C GLU A 48 6.50 -3.74 5.27
N ALA A 49 5.92 -3.05 4.31
CA ALA A 49 6.16 -1.62 4.19
C ALA A 49 5.60 -0.86 5.39
N VAL A 50 4.39 -1.21 5.82
CA VAL A 50 3.78 -0.53 6.95
C VAL A 50 4.52 -0.87 8.23
N THR A 51 4.90 -2.12 8.40
CA THR A 51 5.65 -2.53 9.60
C THR A 51 6.97 -1.76 9.68
N ASN A 52 7.65 -1.60 8.55
CA ASN A 52 8.89 -0.83 8.54
C ASN A 52 8.66 0.61 8.98
N CYS A 53 7.56 1.23 8.53
CA CYS A 53 7.25 2.57 8.95
C CYS A 53 6.99 2.64 10.46
N ILE A 54 6.32 1.62 11.00
CA ILE A 54 6.01 1.61 12.42
C ILE A 54 7.29 1.43 13.26
N ILE A 55 8.13 0.50 12.84
CA ILE A 55 9.30 0.16 13.63
C ILE A 55 10.38 1.21 13.53
N HIS A 56 10.62 1.70 12.32
CA HIS A 56 11.77 2.55 12.08
C HIS A 56 11.45 4.03 12.01
N GLY A 57 10.19 4.38 12.19
CA GLY A 57 9.80 5.77 12.11
C GLY A 57 9.81 6.42 13.47
N TYR A 58 10.52 7.50 13.62
CA TYR A 58 10.45 8.38 14.78
C TYR A 58 10.60 7.70 16.13
N GLU A 59 11.40 6.66 16.17
CA GLU A 59 11.86 6.07 17.43
C GLU A 59 10.75 5.75 18.39
N GLY A 60 9.73 5.13 17.86
CA GLY A 60 8.66 4.62 18.71
C GLY A 60 7.54 5.59 18.96
N GLU A 61 7.64 6.81 18.49
CA GLU A 61 6.56 7.74 18.67
C GLU A 61 5.52 7.53 17.60
N VAL A 62 4.27 7.75 17.97
CA VAL A 62 3.18 7.59 17.01
C VAL A 62 3.22 8.74 16.02
N HIS A 63 3.16 8.42 14.76
CA HIS A 63 3.14 9.41 13.69
C HIS A 63 2.13 8.94 12.65
N LYS A 64 2.00 9.68 11.58
CA LYS A 64 1.02 9.34 10.54
C LYS A 64 1.70 8.59 9.41
N ILE A 65 1.00 7.60 8.91
CA ILE A 65 1.41 6.87 7.73
C ILE A 65 0.32 7.07 6.69
N GLN A 66 0.72 7.31 5.47
CA GLN A 66 -0.22 7.51 4.38
C GLN A 66 -0.01 6.43 3.34
N MET A 67 -1.08 5.78 2.95
CA MET A 67 -1.04 4.78 1.91
C MET A 67 -1.93 5.22 0.78
N ASP A 68 -1.34 5.41 -0.40
CA ASP A 68 -2.07 5.76 -1.60
C ASP A 68 -2.17 4.54 -2.47
N LEU A 69 -3.37 4.23 -2.88
CA LEU A 69 -3.64 3.09 -3.74
C LEU A 69 -4.19 3.63 -5.05
N ARG A 70 -3.61 3.24 -6.15
CA ARG A 70 -4.11 3.64 -7.45
C ARG A 70 -4.18 2.45 -8.36
N LEU A 71 -5.26 2.40 -9.08
CA LEU A 71 -5.48 1.36 -10.06
C LEU A 71 -5.57 2.02 -11.42
N ARG A 72 -4.80 1.50 -12.37
CA ARG A 72 -4.83 2.02 -13.72
C ARG A 72 -4.82 0.83 -14.64
N ASP A 73 -5.92 0.64 -15.32
CA ASP A 73 -6.12 -0.53 -16.16
C ASP A 73 -5.91 -1.80 -15.34
N ASN A 74 -4.87 -2.54 -15.56
CA ASN A 74 -4.64 -3.79 -14.85
C ASN A 74 -3.50 -3.72 -13.87
N ASP A 75 -3.04 -2.53 -13.55
CA ASP A 75 -1.90 -2.36 -12.66
C ASP A 75 -2.35 -1.74 -11.35
N LEU A 76 -1.80 -2.23 -10.26
CA LEU A 76 -2.02 -1.63 -8.95
C LEU A 76 -0.73 -0.96 -8.48
N PHE A 77 -0.85 0.30 -8.12
CA PHE A 77 0.27 1.08 -7.59
C PHE A 77 -0.01 1.40 -6.14
N VAL A 78 0.96 1.13 -5.28
CA VAL A 78 0.83 1.44 -3.86
C VAL A 78 2.02 2.29 -3.45
N ASP A 79 1.73 3.40 -2.80
CA ASP A 79 2.76 4.31 -2.31
C ASP A 79 2.54 4.49 -0.83
N ILE A 80 3.54 4.19 -0.02
CA ILE A 80 3.42 4.30 1.42
C ILE A 80 4.43 5.32 1.91
N SER A 81 3.93 6.36 2.55
CA SER A 81 4.74 7.49 3.00
C SER A 81 4.63 7.62 4.50
N ASP A 82 5.71 8.10 5.10
CA ASP A 82 5.81 8.26 6.52
C ASP A 82 5.83 9.74 6.83
N HIS A 83 4.82 10.23 7.51
CA HIS A 83 4.68 11.66 7.79
C HIS A 83 4.98 11.92 9.24
N GLY A 84 6.10 12.52 9.52
CA GLY A 84 6.48 12.79 10.87
C GLY A 84 6.56 14.26 11.13
N ILE A 85 6.89 14.59 12.36
CA ILE A 85 6.95 15.95 12.78
C ILE A 85 8.23 16.57 12.30
N GLY A 86 8.12 17.60 11.47
CA GLY A 86 9.25 18.34 11.04
C GLY A 86 10.22 17.61 10.15
N ILE A 87 9.80 16.49 9.59
CA ILE A 87 10.67 15.70 8.74
C ILE A 87 10.01 15.51 7.42
N GLU A 88 10.80 15.54 6.38
CA GLU A 88 10.26 15.34 5.08
C GLU A 88 9.75 13.97 4.92
N ASP A 89 8.78 13.81 4.07
CA ASP A 89 8.21 12.52 3.77
C ASP A 89 9.23 11.63 3.15
N VAL A 90 9.21 10.39 3.57
CA VAL A 90 10.04 9.41 2.94
C VAL A 90 9.15 8.62 2.02
N GLU A 91 9.20 8.94 0.76
CA GLU A 91 8.29 8.36 -0.18
C GLU A 91 8.90 7.14 -0.82
N LYS A 92 8.16 6.08 -0.87
CA LYS A 92 8.64 4.89 -1.54
C LYS A 92 8.44 5.04 -3.02
N ALA A 93 9.25 4.34 -3.77
CA ALA A 93 9.13 4.40 -5.20
C ALA A 93 7.76 3.91 -5.63
N MET A 94 7.20 4.57 -6.60
CA MET A 94 5.91 4.22 -7.10
C MET A 94 6.08 3.19 -8.16
N GLU A 95 5.90 1.96 -7.83
CA GLU A 95 6.01 0.88 -8.77
C GLU A 95 4.80 0.03 -8.69
N PRO A 96 4.36 -0.58 -9.76
CA PRO A 96 3.20 -1.46 -9.67
C PRO A 96 3.57 -2.66 -8.85
N LEU A 97 2.81 -2.90 -7.78
CA LEU A 97 2.97 -4.10 -6.99
C LEU A 97 2.33 -5.29 -7.66
N PHE A 98 1.46 -5.05 -8.60
CA PHE A 98 0.69 -6.11 -9.20
C PHE A 98 0.18 -5.68 -10.55
N THR A 99 0.23 -6.57 -11.51
CA THR A 99 -0.39 -6.34 -12.80
C THR A 99 -1.11 -7.62 -13.18
N SER A 100 -2.33 -7.47 -13.66
CA SER A 100 -3.09 -8.63 -14.10
C SER A 100 -3.01 -8.81 -15.60
N LYS A 101 -2.15 -8.05 -16.28
CA LYS A 101 -2.00 -8.24 -17.70
C LYS A 101 -1.47 -9.61 -17.97
N PRO A 102 -2.01 -10.29 -18.96
CA PRO A 102 -1.43 -11.57 -19.34
C PRO A 102 -0.04 -11.30 -19.85
N ASP A 103 0.78 -12.24 -19.67
CA ASP A 103 2.06 -12.11 -20.16
C ASP A 103 2.04 -11.96 -21.55
N LYS A 104 2.53 -11.26 -21.96
CA LYS A 104 2.43 -11.06 -23.18
C LYS A 104 3.26 -11.71 -23.86
N GLU A 105 3.11 -12.24 -23.88
CA GLU A 105 3.71 -12.73 -24.42
C GLU A 105 4.24 -12.47 -24.77
#